data_2d831196c9e010a1cc1711917e69086b
#
_entry.id   2d831196c9e010a1cc1711917e69086b
#
_cell.length_a   1.000
_cell.length_b   1.000
_cell.length_c   1.000
_cell.angle_alpha   90.00
_cell.angle_beta   90.00
_cell.angle_gamma   90.00
#
_symmetry.space_group_name_H-M   'P 1'
#
loop_
_entity.id
_entity.type
_entity.pdbx_description
1 polymer ?
#
loop_
_entity_poly.entity_id
_entity_poly.type
_entity_poly.pdbx_seq_one_letter_code
_entity_poly.pdbx_strand_id
1 'polypeptide(L)'
;SAGDVEHLHAYACVLQDRYGYDQIEVLDRDALRNVCASPAYRGGILDMGAAHLHPLNLALGLARAAQAAGVEIYERSAVHQITEGSPATVQTDGGRVTADHVILACNGYLGGLNRKVAAKVMPINNFIVATEPLGDRVKDVLPRDVAVADSKFVVNYFRLSHDGRLLFGGGESYGYRFPSDLAAKARKPMGQVFPALRDVKIDYAWGGTLAITMKRLPFLARVAPNILSASGYSGHGVGTAIHAGQLMARAIQGDGDGFDTMSALPTPTFPGGGALRSPLLALAMSWFSLRDRLGI
;
A
#
# COMPACT_ATOMS: atom_id res chain seq x y z
N SER A 1 12.53 -9.22 16.16
CA SER A 1 12.98 -10.12 17.26
C SER A 1 13.59 -11.41 16.68
N ALA A 2 14.16 -12.31 17.52
CA ALA A 2 14.62 -13.62 17.06
C ALA A 2 13.44 -14.47 16.56
N GLY A 3 12.31 -14.44 17.27
CA GLY A 3 11.11 -15.15 16.87
C GLY A 3 10.54 -14.69 15.52
N ASP A 4 10.66 -13.41 15.17
CA ASP A 4 10.25 -12.93 13.83
C ASP A 4 11.13 -13.53 12.72
N VAL A 5 12.43 -13.70 12.97
CA VAL A 5 13.36 -14.34 12.02
C VAL A 5 12.98 -15.80 11.80
N GLU A 6 12.74 -16.55 12.87
CA GLU A 6 12.28 -17.95 12.78
C GLU A 6 10.97 -18.07 12.00
N HIS A 7 10.02 -17.16 12.27
CA HIS A 7 8.76 -17.12 11.55
C HIS A 7 8.93 -16.84 10.05
N LEU A 8 9.77 -15.88 9.69
CA LEU A 8 10.08 -15.57 8.29
C LEU A 8 10.76 -16.74 7.58
N HIS A 9 11.71 -17.41 8.24
CA HIS A 9 12.39 -18.57 7.68
C HIS A 9 11.41 -19.74 7.47
N ALA A 10 10.54 -20.02 8.45
CA ALA A 10 9.48 -21.03 8.32
C ALA A 10 8.53 -20.69 7.16
N TYR A 11 8.18 -19.41 7.00
CA TYR A 11 7.34 -18.96 5.90
C TYR A 11 8.02 -19.19 4.53
N ALA A 12 9.33 -18.93 4.40
CA ALA A 12 10.06 -19.22 3.18
C ALA A 12 10.03 -20.73 2.83
N CYS A 13 10.21 -21.61 3.83
CA CYS A 13 10.06 -23.07 3.63
C CYS A 13 8.66 -23.45 3.13
N VAL A 14 7.60 -22.86 3.72
CA VAL A 14 6.22 -23.11 3.26
C VAL A 14 6.02 -22.68 1.80
N LEU A 15 6.59 -21.55 1.38
CA LEU A 15 6.52 -21.11 -0.02
C LEU A 15 7.24 -22.07 -0.95
N GLN A 16 8.43 -22.54 -0.58
CA GLN A 16 9.21 -23.50 -1.36
C GLN A 16 8.53 -24.86 -1.43
N ASP A 17 8.19 -25.46 -0.27
CA ASP A 17 7.72 -26.84 -0.19
C ASP A 17 6.28 -27.01 -0.68
N ARG A 18 5.41 -26.04 -0.37
CA ARG A 18 3.98 -26.15 -0.65
C ARG A 18 3.55 -25.52 -1.97
N TYR A 19 4.24 -24.44 -2.38
CA TYR A 19 3.87 -23.66 -3.55
C TYR A 19 4.92 -23.73 -4.67
N GLY A 20 6.05 -24.43 -4.48
CA GLY A 20 7.12 -24.53 -5.47
C GLY A 20 7.74 -23.16 -5.81
N TYR A 21 7.77 -22.24 -4.83
CA TYR A 21 8.29 -20.90 -5.05
C TYR A 21 9.76 -20.81 -4.67
N ASP A 22 10.64 -20.91 -5.66
CA ASP A 22 12.09 -20.99 -5.49
C ASP A 22 12.82 -19.64 -5.50
N GLN A 23 12.10 -18.54 -5.73
CA GLN A 23 12.67 -17.19 -5.82
C GLN A 23 12.94 -16.54 -4.45
N ILE A 24 12.90 -17.32 -3.36
CA ILE A 24 13.05 -16.83 -1.99
C ILE A 24 14.28 -17.43 -1.34
N GLU A 25 15.11 -16.58 -0.75
CA GLU A 25 16.35 -16.94 -0.04
C GLU A 25 16.24 -16.54 1.43
N VAL A 26 16.64 -17.44 2.31
CA VAL A 26 16.73 -17.20 3.76
C VAL A 26 18.06 -16.51 4.08
N LEU A 27 17.99 -15.39 4.78
CA LEU A 27 19.16 -14.62 5.20
C LEU A 27 19.31 -14.68 6.72
N ASP A 28 20.44 -15.18 7.17
CA ASP A 28 20.91 -14.97 8.54
C ASP A 28 21.39 -13.51 8.73
N ARG A 29 21.92 -13.21 9.90
CA ARG A 29 22.38 -11.87 10.24
C ARG A 29 23.52 -11.38 9.37
N ASP A 30 24.46 -12.24 9.03
CA ASP A 30 25.66 -11.86 8.29
C ASP A 30 25.38 -11.75 6.79
N ALA A 31 24.59 -12.66 6.24
CA ALA A 31 24.06 -12.57 4.88
C ALA A 31 23.19 -11.33 4.69
N LEU A 32 22.32 -11.02 5.66
CA LEU A 32 21.47 -9.82 5.60
C LEU A 32 22.30 -8.53 5.54
N ARG A 33 23.41 -8.43 6.26
CA ARG A 33 24.27 -7.23 6.23
C ARG A 33 24.85 -6.93 4.86
N ASN A 34 25.04 -7.93 4.01
CA ASN A 34 25.48 -7.74 2.63
C ASN A 34 24.37 -7.17 1.72
N VAL A 35 23.12 -7.13 2.21
CA VAL A 35 21.95 -6.62 1.50
C VAL A 35 21.43 -5.34 2.13
N CYS A 36 21.38 -5.31 3.47
CA CYS A 36 20.92 -4.19 4.27
C CYS A 36 21.85 -4.01 5.48
N ALA A 37 22.62 -2.94 5.51
CA ALA A 37 23.64 -2.68 6.53
C ALA A 37 23.09 -2.21 7.87
N SER A 38 21.76 -2.20 8.06
CA SER A 38 21.13 -1.77 9.30
C SER A 38 21.49 -2.67 10.48
N PRO A 39 21.94 -2.09 11.63
CA PRO A 39 22.18 -2.86 12.83
C PRO A 39 20.90 -3.33 13.54
N ALA A 40 19.73 -2.80 13.13
CA ALA A 40 18.45 -3.07 13.77
C ALA A 40 17.92 -4.48 13.45
N TYR A 41 18.36 -5.09 12.36
CA TYR A 41 17.84 -6.36 11.86
C TYR A 41 18.76 -7.54 12.18
N ARG A 42 18.16 -8.72 12.39
CA ARG A 42 18.86 -9.94 12.84
C ARG A 42 18.86 -11.07 11.81
N GLY A 43 18.09 -10.94 10.75
CA GLY A 43 17.90 -11.89 9.67
C GLY A 43 16.70 -11.48 8.83
N GLY A 44 16.38 -12.24 7.81
CA GLY A 44 15.27 -11.94 6.91
C GLY A 44 15.10 -12.97 5.81
N ILE A 45 14.34 -12.60 4.82
CA ILE A 45 14.20 -13.31 3.55
C ILE A 45 14.45 -12.33 2.40
N LEU A 46 15.04 -12.79 1.33
CA LEU A 46 15.21 -12.05 0.08
C LEU A 46 14.34 -12.70 -0.98
N ASP A 47 13.38 -11.95 -1.52
CA ASP A 47 12.47 -12.40 -2.56
C ASP A 47 12.91 -11.82 -3.91
N MET A 48 13.47 -12.65 -4.77
CA MET A 48 13.93 -12.25 -6.11
C MET A 48 12.85 -12.38 -7.19
N GLY A 49 11.69 -12.92 -6.85
CA GLY A 49 10.50 -12.91 -7.70
C GLY A 49 9.68 -11.62 -7.54
N ALA A 50 9.99 -10.80 -6.53
CA ALA A 50 9.43 -9.48 -6.32
C ALA A 50 10.27 -8.38 -7.00
N ALA A 51 9.70 -7.19 -7.11
CA ALA A 51 10.40 -6.03 -7.67
C ALA A 51 9.96 -4.74 -7.00
N HIS A 52 10.76 -3.69 -7.18
CA HIS A 52 10.36 -2.33 -6.84
C HIS A 52 10.55 -1.41 -8.04
N LEU A 53 9.83 -0.32 -8.05
CA LEU A 53 9.80 0.61 -9.18
C LEU A 53 9.54 2.04 -8.68
N HIS A 54 9.58 3.00 -9.59
CA HIS A 54 9.20 4.37 -9.32
C HIS A 54 7.69 4.54 -9.50
N PRO A 55 6.87 4.65 -8.42
CA PRO A 55 5.41 4.58 -8.50
C PRO A 55 4.79 5.70 -9.36
N LEU A 56 5.35 6.92 -9.29
CA LEU A 56 4.85 8.03 -10.08
C LEU A 56 5.11 7.82 -11.58
N ASN A 57 6.30 7.31 -11.95
CA ASN A 57 6.60 7.00 -13.34
C ASN A 57 5.68 5.90 -13.89
N LEU A 58 5.37 4.90 -13.08
CA LEU A 58 4.38 3.89 -13.44
C LEU A 58 3.00 4.52 -13.70
N ALA A 59 2.51 5.34 -12.76
CA ALA A 59 1.20 5.99 -12.88
C ALA A 59 1.13 6.90 -14.12
N LEU A 60 2.15 7.71 -14.36
CA LEU A 60 2.24 8.56 -15.54
C LEU A 60 2.36 7.74 -16.84
N GLY A 61 3.07 6.62 -16.81
CA GLY A 61 3.17 5.69 -17.93
C GLY A 61 1.82 5.07 -18.28
N LEU A 62 1.07 4.61 -17.28
CA LEU A 62 -0.27 4.07 -17.45
C LEU A 62 -1.26 5.13 -17.95
N ALA A 63 -1.19 6.36 -17.42
CA ALA A 63 -2.04 7.46 -17.91
C ALA A 63 -1.78 7.77 -19.38
N ARG A 64 -0.51 7.86 -19.80
CA ARG A 64 -0.17 8.07 -21.23
C ARG A 64 -0.66 6.90 -22.11
N ALA A 65 -0.51 5.66 -21.65
CA ALA A 65 -0.99 4.50 -22.38
C ALA A 65 -2.52 4.50 -22.51
N ALA A 66 -3.24 4.85 -21.46
CA ALA A 66 -4.69 4.97 -21.48
C ALA A 66 -5.16 6.05 -22.46
N GLN A 67 -4.53 7.24 -22.42
CA GLN A 67 -4.85 8.32 -23.37
C GLN A 67 -4.55 7.91 -24.83
N ALA A 68 -3.44 7.23 -25.08
CA ALA A 68 -3.11 6.70 -26.41
C ALA A 68 -4.12 5.66 -26.90
N ALA A 69 -4.80 4.96 -25.97
CA ALA A 69 -5.90 4.04 -26.28
C ALA A 69 -7.28 4.74 -26.36
N GLY A 70 -7.33 6.08 -26.33
CA GLY A 70 -8.56 6.85 -26.46
C GLY A 70 -9.31 7.13 -25.15
N VAL A 71 -8.70 6.84 -24.00
CA VAL A 71 -9.32 7.16 -22.70
C VAL A 71 -9.21 8.66 -22.42
N GLU A 72 -10.32 9.30 -22.11
CA GLU A 72 -10.36 10.68 -21.65
C GLU A 72 -10.13 10.76 -20.14
N ILE A 73 -9.19 11.59 -19.70
CA ILE A 73 -8.85 11.77 -18.28
C ILE A 73 -9.23 13.19 -17.87
N TYR A 74 -10.12 13.30 -16.90
CA TYR A 74 -10.60 14.57 -16.36
C TYR A 74 -10.03 14.78 -14.95
N GLU A 75 -8.97 15.56 -14.84
CA GLU A 75 -8.41 15.97 -13.55
C GLU A 75 -9.29 17.00 -12.86
N ARG A 76 -9.14 17.14 -11.52
CA ARG A 76 -9.91 18.08 -10.67
C ARG A 76 -11.42 17.95 -10.81
N SER A 77 -11.89 16.78 -11.19
CA SER A 77 -13.30 16.43 -11.40
C SER A 77 -13.79 15.45 -10.34
N ALA A 78 -13.81 15.92 -9.07
CA ALA A 78 -14.24 15.09 -7.96
C ALA A 78 -15.70 14.63 -8.14
N VAL A 79 -15.91 13.31 -8.05
CA VAL A 79 -17.25 12.72 -8.08
C VAL A 79 -17.85 12.79 -6.68
N HIS A 80 -19.03 13.38 -6.56
CA HIS A 80 -19.75 13.50 -5.29
C HIS A 80 -21.03 12.66 -5.21
N GLN A 81 -21.54 12.18 -6.34
CA GLN A 81 -22.72 11.32 -6.38
C GLN A 81 -22.62 10.31 -7.54
N ILE A 82 -23.10 9.09 -7.28
CA ILE A 82 -23.35 8.08 -8.29
C ILE A 82 -24.80 7.63 -8.14
N THR A 83 -25.56 7.74 -9.21
CA THR A 83 -26.94 7.23 -9.28
C THR A 83 -26.92 5.90 -10.01
N GLU A 84 -27.36 4.85 -9.32
CA GLU A 84 -27.51 3.51 -9.90
C GLU A 84 -28.60 3.54 -10.97
N GLY A 85 -28.41 2.77 -12.01
CA GLY A 85 -29.32 2.65 -13.14
C GLY A 85 -28.64 1.95 -14.31
N SER A 86 -29.37 1.71 -15.39
CA SER A 86 -28.84 1.15 -16.64
C SER A 86 -29.32 2.05 -17.79
N PRO A 87 -28.52 3.05 -18.16
CA PRO A 87 -27.15 3.38 -17.73
C PRO A 87 -27.08 4.05 -16.32
N ALA A 88 -25.92 3.99 -15.67
CA ALA A 88 -25.63 4.68 -14.43
C ALA A 88 -25.18 6.12 -14.70
N THR A 89 -25.32 7.00 -13.67
CA THR A 89 -24.93 8.41 -13.79
C THR A 89 -23.92 8.79 -12.72
N VAL A 90 -22.85 9.46 -13.12
CA VAL A 90 -21.78 9.99 -12.27
C VAL A 90 -21.84 11.52 -12.31
N GLN A 91 -21.90 12.16 -11.12
CA GLN A 91 -22.03 13.60 -10.99
C GLN A 91 -20.76 14.23 -10.41
N THR A 92 -20.30 15.29 -11.04
CA THR A 92 -19.21 16.20 -10.58
C THR A 92 -19.74 17.62 -10.53
N ASP A 93 -18.97 18.55 -9.98
CA ASP A 93 -19.32 19.98 -9.99
C ASP A 93 -19.34 20.55 -11.42
N GLY A 94 -18.48 20.04 -12.29
CA GLY A 94 -18.36 20.49 -13.69
C GLY A 94 -19.34 19.85 -14.66
N GLY A 95 -20.08 18.80 -14.27
CA GLY A 95 -20.96 18.11 -15.19
C GLY A 95 -21.38 16.71 -14.74
N ARG A 96 -22.02 16.02 -15.69
CA ARG A 96 -22.56 14.69 -15.47
C ARG A 96 -22.11 13.75 -16.59
N VAL A 97 -21.73 12.54 -16.22
CA VAL A 97 -21.40 11.45 -17.16
C VAL A 97 -22.44 10.34 -17.00
N THR A 98 -22.98 9.86 -18.12
CA THR A 98 -23.85 8.69 -18.16
C THR A 98 -23.09 7.56 -18.83
N ALA A 99 -23.05 6.39 -18.18
CA ALA A 99 -22.25 5.25 -18.64
C ALA A 99 -22.94 3.92 -18.38
N ASP A 100 -22.72 2.96 -19.28
CA ASP A 100 -23.24 1.59 -19.13
C ASP A 100 -22.58 0.89 -17.94
N HIS A 101 -21.30 1.17 -17.67
CA HIS A 101 -20.55 0.62 -16.54
C HIS A 101 -19.82 1.72 -15.79
N VAL A 102 -19.69 1.56 -14.46
CA VAL A 102 -18.91 2.43 -13.58
C VAL A 102 -17.93 1.60 -12.77
N ILE A 103 -16.68 2.05 -12.67
CA ILE A 103 -15.65 1.43 -11.84
C ILE A 103 -15.27 2.39 -10.71
N LEU A 104 -15.39 1.93 -9.47
CA LEU A 104 -14.92 2.63 -8.29
C LEU A 104 -13.48 2.23 -7.99
N ALA A 105 -12.52 3.03 -8.45
CA ALA A 105 -11.09 2.82 -8.26
C ALA A 105 -10.48 3.81 -7.25
N CYS A 106 -11.27 4.34 -6.32
CA CYS A 106 -10.91 5.43 -5.42
C CYS A 106 -10.00 5.02 -4.27
N ASN A 107 -9.90 3.72 -3.97
CA ASN A 107 -9.14 3.16 -2.85
C ASN A 107 -9.33 3.96 -1.55
N GLY A 108 -8.25 4.50 -0.94
CA GLY A 108 -8.29 5.27 0.31
C GLY A 108 -9.04 6.61 0.23
N TYR A 109 -9.29 7.09 -0.98
CA TYR A 109 -9.95 8.39 -1.22
C TYR A 109 -11.45 8.30 -1.52
N LEU A 110 -12.06 7.13 -1.36
CA LEU A 110 -13.48 6.92 -1.63
C LEU A 110 -14.41 7.83 -0.81
N GLY A 111 -14.03 8.14 0.43
CA GLY A 111 -14.88 8.92 1.34
C GLY A 111 -16.23 8.24 1.61
N GLY A 112 -17.30 9.02 1.45
CA GLY A 112 -18.69 8.56 1.61
C GLY A 112 -19.39 8.18 0.31
N LEU A 113 -18.71 8.22 -0.84
CA LEU A 113 -19.28 8.06 -2.18
C LEU A 113 -20.06 6.74 -2.34
N ASN A 114 -19.59 5.67 -1.74
CA ASN A 114 -20.31 4.40 -1.69
C ASN A 114 -20.24 3.76 -0.30
N ARG A 115 -21.36 3.64 0.38
CA ARG A 115 -21.44 3.15 1.76
C ARG A 115 -21.08 1.67 1.89
N LYS A 116 -21.39 0.83 0.88
CA LYS A 116 -21.07 -0.61 0.90
C LYS A 116 -19.55 -0.81 0.89
N VAL A 117 -18.85 -0.10 0.02
CA VAL A 117 -17.36 -0.15 -0.04
C VAL A 117 -16.75 0.51 1.19
N ALA A 118 -17.24 1.70 1.56
CA ALA A 118 -16.73 2.43 2.72
C ALA A 118 -16.79 1.65 4.04
N ALA A 119 -17.76 0.75 4.19
CA ALA A 119 -17.88 -0.11 5.37
C ALA A 119 -16.80 -1.21 5.45
N LYS A 120 -16.17 -1.55 4.33
CA LYS A 120 -15.20 -2.64 4.19
C LYS A 120 -13.76 -2.17 4.23
N VAL A 121 -13.51 -0.88 4.03
CA VAL A 121 -12.16 -0.32 3.95
C VAL A 121 -11.95 0.79 4.97
N MET A 122 -10.73 0.89 5.51
CA MET A 122 -10.32 1.91 6.46
C MET A 122 -9.27 2.80 5.82
N PRO A 123 -9.50 4.11 5.70
CA PRO A 123 -8.46 5.03 5.23
C PRO A 123 -7.40 5.23 6.32
N ILE A 124 -6.14 5.02 5.97
CA ILE A 124 -4.97 5.22 6.83
C ILE A 124 -3.95 6.04 6.07
N ASN A 125 -3.47 7.12 6.68
CA ASN A 125 -2.39 7.90 6.11
C ASN A 125 -1.05 7.27 6.42
N ASN A 126 -0.20 7.22 5.42
CA ASN A 126 1.16 6.74 5.49
C ASN A 126 2.12 7.80 4.92
N PHE A 127 3.36 7.82 5.40
CA PHE A 127 4.31 8.88 5.10
C PHE A 127 5.60 8.33 4.54
N ILE A 128 6.19 9.07 3.60
CA ILE A 128 7.52 8.79 3.05
C ILE A 128 8.34 10.07 3.12
N VAL A 129 9.61 9.90 3.43
CA VAL A 129 10.62 10.95 3.29
C VAL A 129 11.68 10.52 2.29
N ALA A 130 12.29 11.50 1.62
CA ALA A 130 13.49 11.31 0.82
C ALA A 130 14.61 12.16 1.41
N THR A 131 15.73 11.52 1.71
CA THR A 131 16.93 12.25 2.16
C THR A 131 17.56 13.05 1.04
N GLU A 132 18.54 13.89 1.35
CA GLU A 132 19.53 14.32 0.36
C GLU A 132 20.22 13.09 -0.27
N PRO A 133 20.83 13.21 -1.47
CA PRO A 133 21.63 12.13 -2.04
C PRO A 133 22.75 11.71 -1.08
N LEU A 134 22.85 10.40 -0.80
CA LEU A 134 23.78 9.88 0.21
C LEU A 134 25.22 9.74 -0.31
N GLY A 135 25.44 9.80 -1.65
CA GLY A 135 26.76 9.59 -2.24
C GLY A 135 27.34 8.22 -1.85
N ASP A 136 28.58 8.19 -1.41
CA ASP A 136 29.27 6.95 -1.00
C ASP A 136 28.61 6.25 0.20
N ARG A 137 27.82 6.95 1.00
CA ARG A 137 27.08 6.41 2.15
C ARG A 137 25.95 5.45 1.76
N VAL A 138 25.60 5.35 0.48
CA VAL A 138 24.61 4.36 -0.04
C VAL A 138 24.98 2.95 0.41
N LYS A 139 26.29 2.59 0.39
CA LYS A 139 26.79 1.29 0.77
C LYS A 139 26.61 0.97 2.26
N ASP A 140 26.56 2.02 3.10
CA ASP A 140 26.34 1.89 4.54
C ASP A 140 24.85 1.71 4.90
N VAL A 141 23.98 1.77 3.90
CA VAL A 141 22.51 1.65 4.06
C VAL A 141 22.00 0.40 3.35
N LEU A 142 22.12 0.39 2.02
CA LEU A 142 21.72 -0.72 1.15
C LEU A 142 22.86 -1.03 0.17
N PRO A 143 23.73 -2.00 0.50
CA PRO A 143 24.82 -2.44 -0.40
C PRO A 143 24.31 -3.03 -1.71
N ARG A 144 23.07 -3.57 -1.72
CA ARG A 144 22.37 -4.03 -2.92
C ARG A 144 21.14 -3.16 -3.18
N ASP A 145 20.78 -3.01 -4.45
CA ASP A 145 19.55 -2.31 -4.85
C ASP A 145 18.33 -3.20 -4.61
N VAL A 146 17.79 -3.09 -3.39
CA VAL A 146 16.60 -3.81 -2.93
C VAL A 146 15.62 -2.85 -2.25
N ALA A 147 14.35 -3.26 -2.20
CA ALA A 147 13.38 -2.65 -1.30
C ALA A 147 13.22 -3.52 -0.05
N VAL A 148 13.20 -2.89 1.10
CA VAL A 148 13.11 -3.56 2.40
C VAL A 148 11.79 -3.18 3.08
N ALA A 149 11.13 -4.17 3.68
CA ALA A 149 10.02 -4.00 4.61
C ALA A 149 10.32 -4.81 5.88
N ASP A 150 10.15 -4.22 7.07
CA ASP A 150 10.38 -4.95 8.32
C ASP A 150 9.11 -5.63 8.86
N SER A 151 9.29 -6.47 9.89
CA SER A 151 8.22 -7.26 10.52
C SER A 151 7.41 -6.50 11.58
N LYS A 152 7.64 -5.19 11.76
CA LYS A 152 6.88 -4.41 12.73
C LYS A 152 5.43 -4.28 12.30
N PHE A 153 4.53 -4.11 13.26
CA PHE A 153 3.13 -3.86 12.96
C PHE A 153 2.93 -2.55 12.18
N VAL A 154 3.60 -1.47 12.61
CA VAL A 154 3.77 -0.26 11.80
C VAL A 154 5.08 -0.41 11.04
N VAL A 155 4.97 -0.96 9.85
CA VAL A 155 6.08 -1.38 9.01
C VAL A 155 7.00 -0.19 8.67
N ASN A 156 8.30 -0.33 8.90
CA ASN A 156 9.27 0.51 8.23
C ASN A 156 9.60 -0.11 6.87
N TYR A 157 9.51 0.68 5.81
CA TYR A 157 9.85 0.23 4.47
C TYR A 157 10.72 1.29 3.79
N PHE A 158 11.72 0.84 3.06
CA PHE A 158 12.68 1.75 2.48
C PHE A 158 13.40 1.14 1.27
N ARG A 159 13.89 2.00 0.43
CA ARG A 159 14.73 1.68 -0.72
C ARG A 159 15.54 2.91 -1.14
N LEU A 160 16.46 2.72 -2.04
CA LEU A 160 17.14 3.83 -2.68
C LEU A 160 16.35 4.35 -3.89
N SER A 161 16.46 5.65 -4.16
CA SER A 161 16.09 6.23 -5.44
C SER A 161 17.25 6.10 -6.43
N HIS A 162 16.98 6.32 -7.71
CA HIS A 162 17.99 6.25 -8.77
C HIS A 162 19.15 7.27 -8.59
N ASP A 163 18.91 8.37 -7.86
CA ASP A 163 19.89 9.40 -7.53
C ASP A 163 20.51 9.21 -6.12
N GLY A 164 20.38 8.04 -5.54
CA GLY A 164 21.06 7.64 -4.30
C GLY A 164 20.50 8.26 -3.02
N ARG A 165 19.22 8.66 -3.01
CA ARG A 165 18.50 9.06 -1.79
C ARG A 165 17.92 7.85 -1.08
N LEU A 166 17.91 7.87 0.25
CA LEU A 166 17.08 6.94 0.98
C LEU A 166 15.62 7.42 0.96
N LEU A 167 14.74 6.63 0.34
CA LEU A 167 13.30 6.76 0.49
C LEU A 167 12.89 5.91 1.69
N PHE A 168 12.39 6.54 2.74
CA PHE A 168 12.02 5.86 3.97
C PHE A 168 10.57 6.13 4.33
N GLY A 169 9.77 5.08 4.40
CA GLY A 169 8.40 5.10 4.88
C GLY A 169 8.31 4.45 6.24
N GLY A 170 7.55 5.07 7.11
CA GLY A 170 7.31 4.57 8.47
C GLY A 170 6.49 5.57 9.27
N GLY A 171 5.60 5.05 10.08
CA GLY A 171 4.62 5.85 10.79
C GLY A 171 3.30 5.97 10.04
N GLU A 172 2.24 6.11 10.81
CA GLU A 172 0.87 6.17 10.33
C GLU A 172 0.08 7.25 11.06
N SER A 173 -0.98 7.76 10.44
CA SER A 173 -2.02 8.49 11.14
C SER A 173 -3.39 8.09 10.60
N TYR A 174 -4.41 8.19 11.45
CA TYR A 174 -5.74 7.67 11.17
C TYR A 174 -6.68 8.81 10.77
N GLY A 175 -7.48 8.57 9.73
CA GLY A 175 -8.37 9.55 9.12
C GLY A 175 -7.74 10.21 7.89
N TYR A 176 -8.26 11.40 7.52
CA TYR A 176 -7.85 12.10 6.30
C TYR A 176 -6.90 13.28 6.55
N ARG A 177 -6.53 13.56 7.81
CA ARG A 177 -5.64 14.67 8.14
C ARG A 177 -4.20 14.18 8.29
N PHE A 178 -3.31 14.84 7.60
CA PHE A 178 -1.87 14.61 7.73
C PHE A 178 -1.28 15.44 8.87
N PRO A 179 -0.28 14.94 9.59
CA PRO A 179 0.52 15.75 10.51
C PRO A 179 1.17 16.93 9.79
N SER A 180 1.35 18.03 10.51
CA SER A 180 1.99 19.23 9.95
C SER A 180 3.48 19.04 9.63
N ASP A 181 4.16 18.15 10.34
CA ASP A 181 5.58 17.84 10.13
C ASP A 181 5.76 16.33 9.89
N LEU A 182 5.72 15.95 8.61
CA LEU A 182 5.91 14.59 8.16
C LEU A 182 7.38 14.15 8.30
N ALA A 183 8.31 15.08 8.09
CA ALA A 183 9.74 14.81 8.18
C ALA A 183 10.13 14.40 9.61
N ALA A 184 9.67 15.14 10.61
CA ALA A 184 9.91 14.79 12.03
C ALA A 184 9.31 13.43 12.40
N LYS A 185 8.13 13.09 11.86
CA LYS A 185 7.49 11.79 12.11
C LYS A 185 8.30 10.61 11.58
N ALA A 186 8.85 10.71 10.38
CA ALA A 186 9.64 9.65 9.76
C ALA A 186 11.09 9.61 10.26
N ARG A 187 11.66 10.75 10.68
CA ARG A 187 13.05 10.84 11.17
C ARG A 187 13.35 9.91 12.33
N LYS A 188 12.43 9.81 13.29
CA LYS A 188 12.62 8.97 14.48
C LYS A 188 12.76 7.48 14.12
N PRO A 189 11.83 6.83 13.40
CA PRO A 189 11.99 5.44 13.00
C PRO A 189 13.18 5.25 12.04
N MET A 190 13.45 6.19 11.12
CA MET A 190 14.61 6.14 10.25
C MET A 190 15.93 6.13 11.04
N GLY A 191 16.08 6.99 12.05
CA GLY A 191 17.27 7.02 12.90
C GLY A 191 17.40 5.81 13.84
N GLN A 192 16.33 5.05 14.10
CA GLN A 192 16.39 3.76 14.78
C GLN A 192 16.89 2.65 13.87
N VAL A 193 16.48 2.66 12.61
CA VAL A 193 16.92 1.69 11.60
C VAL A 193 18.36 1.99 11.15
N PHE A 194 18.65 3.27 10.90
CA PHE A 194 19.96 3.75 10.45
C PHE A 194 20.48 4.86 11.37
N PRO A 195 21.14 4.54 12.47
CA PRO A 195 21.65 5.55 13.42
C PRO A 195 22.59 6.58 12.78
N ALA A 196 23.37 6.18 11.77
CA ALA A 196 24.28 7.06 11.03
C ALA A 196 23.54 8.11 10.17
N LEU A 197 22.25 7.94 9.93
CA LEU A 197 21.41 8.87 9.16
C LEU A 197 20.52 9.76 10.05
N ARG A 198 20.72 9.76 11.37
CA ARG A 198 19.86 10.50 12.29
C ARG A 198 19.75 12.00 11.96
N ASP A 199 20.84 12.59 11.54
CA ASP A 199 20.95 14.02 11.25
C ASP A 199 21.02 14.34 9.74
N VAL A 200 20.77 13.32 8.87
CA VAL A 200 20.75 13.53 7.43
C VAL A 200 19.66 14.53 7.05
N LYS A 201 19.94 15.36 6.05
CA LYS A 201 18.94 16.31 5.54
C LYS A 201 17.82 15.53 4.85
N ILE A 202 16.58 15.91 5.14
CA ILE A 202 15.39 15.43 4.44
C ILE A 202 15.02 16.52 3.44
N ASP A 203 15.10 16.19 2.14
CA ASP A 203 14.78 17.13 1.07
C ASP A 203 13.29 17.10 0.73
N TYR A 204 12.63 15.94 0.84
CA TYR A 204 11.22 15.78 0.52
C TYR A 204 10.50 14.95 1.58
N ALA A 205 9.27 15.32 1.83
CA ALA A 205 8.36 14.57 2.70
C ALA A 205 6.93 14.65 2.15
N TRP A 206 6.27 13.52 2.00
CA TRP A 206 4.89 13.45 1.51
C TRP A 206 4.14 12.29 2.13
N GLY A 207 2.85 12.26 1.91
CA GLY A 207 2.01 11.14 2.36
C GLY A 207 0.93 10.80 1.36
N GLY A 208 0.31 9.66 1.58
CA GLY A 208 -0.84 9.16 0.83
C GLY A 208 -1.79 8.40 1.73
N THR A 209 -3.06 8.35 1.33
CA THR A 209 -4.08 7.61 2.07
C THR A 209 -4.25 6.21 1.48
N LEU A 210 -3.93 5.20 2.27
CA LEU A 210 -4.18 3.79 1.96
C LEU A 210 -5.62 3.42 2.28
N ALA A 211 -6.12 2.34 1.69
CA ALA A 211 -7.30 1.63 2.16
C ALA A 211 -6.90 0.25 2.68
N ILE A 212 -7.23 -0.02 3.93
CA ILE A 212 -6.92 -1.28 4.60
C ILE A 212 -8.22 -2.03 4.87
N THR A 213 -8.23 -3.35 4.63
CA THR A 213 -9.28 -4.27 5.05
C THR A 213 -8.90 -4.96 6.36
N MET A 214 -9.87 -5.48 7.11
CA MET A 214 -9.59 -6.18 8.37
C MET A 214 -8.69 -7.41 8.20
N LYS A 215 -8.80 -8.11 7.08
CA LYS A 215 -7.99 -9.31 6.77
C LYS A 215 -6.78 -9.02 5.90
N ARG A 216 -6.56 -7.75 5.54
CA ARG A 216 -5.51 -7.30 4.62
C ARG A 216 -5.57 -7.90 3.21
N LEU A 217 -6.64 -8.61 2.86
CA LEU A 217 -6.92 -9.08 1.51
C LEU A 217 -7.58 -7.96 0.70
N PRO A 218 -7.34 -7.85 -0.61
CA PRO A 218 -8.00 -6.87 -1.46
C PRO A 218 -9.52 -7.10 -1.47
N PHE A 219 -10.27 -6.01 -1.57
CA PHE A 219 -11.73 -6.03 -1.64
C PHE A 219 -12.19 -5.70 -3.06
N LEU A 220 -12.70 -6.71 -3.76
CA LEU A 220 -13.38 -6.56 -5.04
C LEU A 220 -14.86 -6.82 -4.84
N ALA A 221 -15.73 -6.06 -5.50
CA ALA A 221 -17.17 -6.23 -5.37
C ALA A 221 -17.97 -5.68 -6.54
N ARG A 222 -19.07 -6.35 -6.88
CA ARG A 222 -20.17 -5.76 -7.65
C ARG A 222 -21.08 -5.01 -6.68
N VAL A 223 -20.99 -3.68 -6.63
CA VAL A 223 -21.81 -2.86 -5.71
C VAL A 223 -23.21 -2.59 -6.24
N ALA A 224 -23.37 -2.66 -7.56
CA ALA A 224 -24.62 -2.74 -8.32
C ALA A 224 -24.38 -3.57 -9.60
N PRO A 225 -25.38 -3.97 -10.35
CA PRO A 225 -25.22 -4.87 -11.52
C PRO A 225 -24.16 -4.41 -12.51
N ASN A 226 -24.04 -3.10 -12.74
CA ASN A 226 -23.08 -2.49 -13.65
C ASN A 226 -22.06 -1.55 -12.95
N ILE A 227 -21.93 -1.64 -11.62
CA ILE A 227 -20.96 -0.85 -10.87
C ILE A 227 -20.01 -1.79 -10.14
N LEU A 228 -18.74 -1.79 -10.55
CA LEU A 228 -17.66 -2.58 -9.98
C LEU A 228 -16.79 -1.74 -9.06
N SER A 229 -16.19 -2.36 -8.06
CA SER A 229 -15.23 -1.71 -7.17
C SER A 229 -14.03 -2.62 -6.91
N ALA A 230 -12.84 -2.01 -6.86
CA ALA A 230 -11.65 -2.63 -6.34
C ALA A 230 -10.92 -1.66 -5.40
N SER A 231 -10.60 -2.11 -4.18
CA SER A 231 -10.08 -1.28 -3.11
C SER A 231 -9.46 -2.14 -2.00
N GLY A 232 -8.93 -1.50 -0.95
CA GLY A 232 -8.49 -2.22 0.25
C GLY A 232 -7.23 -3.05 0.04
N TYR A 233 -6.31 -2.57 -0.76
CA TYR A 233 -5.06 -3.29 -1.07
C TYR A 233 -4.07 -3.39 0.10
N SER A 234 -4.35 -2.73 1.20
CA SER A 234 -3.64 -2.87 2.49
C SER A 234 -2.11 -2.68 2.39
N GLY A 235 -1.67 -1.75 1.53
CA GLY A 235 -0.25 -1.46 1.30
C GLY A 235 0.35 -2.16 0.06
N HIS A 236 -0.31 -3.14 -0.53
CA HIS A 236 0.19 -3.93 -1.67
C HIS A 236 -0.44 -3.49 -3.02
N GLY A 237 -0.84 -2.22 -3.14
CA GLY A 237 -1.65 -1.74 -4.26
C GLY A 237 -0.94 -1.63 -5.60
N VAL A 238 0.38 -1.50 -5.67
CA VAL A 238 1.09 -1.23 -6.94
C VAL A 238 0.82 -2.32 -7.97
N GLY A 239 1.08 -3.57 -7.66
CA GLY A 239 0.77 -4.70 -8.55
C GLY A 239 -0.70 -5.10 -8.52
N THR A 240 -1.28 -5.17 -7.32
CA THR A 240 -2.66 -5.67 -7.12
C THR A 240 -3.71 -4.78 -7.78
N ALA A 241 -3.51 -3.45 -7.83
CA ALA A 241 -4.47 -2.56 -8.48
C ALA A 241 -4.48 -2.73 -10.01
N ILE A 242 -3.33 -2.98 -10.63
CA ILE A 242 -3.23 -3.26 -12.07
C ILE A 242 -3.96 -4.58 -12.37
N HIS A 243 -3.70 -5.63 -11.60
CA HIS A 243 -4.39 -6.90 -11.75
C HIS A 243 -5.91 -6.76 -11.55
N ALA A 244 -6.36 -6.04 -10.52
CA ALA A 244 -7.77 -5.76 -10.29
C ALA A 244 -8.40 -5.00 -11.46
N GLY A 245 -7.69 -4.04 -12.06
CA GLY A 245 -8.12 -3.34 -13.28
C GLY A 245 -8.34 -4.29 -14.46
N GLN A 246 -7.42 -5.24 -14.66
CA GLN A 246 -7.57 -6.27 -15.70
C GLN A 246 -8.78 -7.18 -15.45
N LEU A 247 -8.98 -7.62 -14.20
CA LEU A 247 -10.13 -8.46 -13.84
C LEU A 247 -11.46 -7.72 -14.04
N MET A 248 -11.55 -6.45 -13.67
CA MET A 248 -12.75 -5.64 -13.88
C MET A 248 -13.02 -5.41 -15.37
N ALA A 249 -11.99 -5.16 -16.18
CA ALA A 249 -12.13 -5.00 -17.62
C ALA A 249 -12.67 -6.28 -18.27
N ARG A 250 -12.11 -7.44 -17.92
CA ARG A 250 -12.61 -8.75 -18.41
C ARG A 250 -14.05 -9.00 -17.99
N ALA A 251 -14.39 -8.71 -16.73
CA ALA A 251 -15.73 -8.88 -16.20
C ALA A 251 -16.79 -8.04 -16.95
N ILE A 252 -16.41 -6.81 -17.39
CA ILE A 252 -17.26 -5.96 -18.22
C ILE A 252 -17.42 -6.54 -19.63
N GLN A 253 -16.40 -7.22 -20.16
CA GLN A 253 -16.43 -7.89 -21.45
C GLN A 253 -17.11 -9.26 -21.44
N GLY A 254 -17.61 -9.72 -20.29
CA GLY A 254 -18.32 -10.99 -20.15
C GLY A 254 -17.49 -12.15 -19.58
N ASP A 255 -16.18 -11.97 -19.35
CA ASP A 255 -15.31 -12.92 -18.67
C ASP A 255 -15.16 -12.54 -17.18
N GLY A 256 -16.11 -12.97 -16.37
CA GLY A 256 -16.19 -12.59 -14.95
C GLY A 256 -15.48 -13.52 -13.98
N ASP A 257 -15.03 -14.70 -14.36
CA ASP A 257 -14.58 -15.77 -13.45
C ASP A 257 -13.48 -15.31 -12.48
N GLY A 258 -12.46 -14.63 -12.98
CA GLY A 258 -11.38 -14.13 -12.13
C GLY A 258 -11.82 -13.03 -11.16
N PHE A 259 -12.69 -12.12 -11.60
CA PHE A 259 -13.27 -11.08 -10.74
C PHE A 259 -14.16 -11.71 -9.65
N ASP A 260 -15.02 -12.65 -10.02
CA ASP A 260 -15.96 -13.29 -9.10
C ASP A 260 -15.21 -14.16 -8.08
N THR A 261 -14.13 -14.85 -8.48
CA THR A 261 -13.23 -15.55 -7.57
C THR A 261 -12.62 -14.60 -6.53
N MET A 262 -12.09 -13.46 -6.95
CA MET A 262 -11.52 -12.47 -6.04
C MET A 262 -12.59 -11.79 -5.17
N SER A 263 -13.78 -11.57 -5.69
CA SER A 263 -14.89 -10.96 -4.94
C SER A 263 -15.47 -11.88 -3.87
N ALA A 264 -15.26 -13.19 -3.99
CA ALA A 264 -15.66 -14.18 -3.00
C ALA A 264 -14.76 -14.19 -1.75
N LEU A 265 -13.61 -13.49 -1.77
CA LEU A 265 -12.75 -13.38 -0.60
C LEU A 265 -13.48 -12.71 0.57
N PRO A 266 -13.45 -13.34 1.78
CA PRO A 266 -14.21 -12.84 2.90
C PRO A 266 -13.63 -11.52 3.42
N THR A 267 -14.37 -10.43 3.25
CA THR A 267 -14.02 -9.10 3.75
C THR A 267 -15.05 -8.64 4.79
N PRO A 268 -14.79 -8.83 6.10
CA PRO A 268 -15.70 -8.38 7.15
C PRO A 268 -15.83 -6.85 7.18
N THR A 269 -16.98 -6.39 7.65
CA THR A 269 -17.25 -4.97 7.86
C THR A 269 -16.54 -4.49 9.13
N PHE A 270 -15.98 -3.29 9.11
CA PHE A 270 -15.38 -2.70 10.30
C PHE A 270 -16.43 -2.48 11.40
N PRO A 271 -16.13 -2.83 12.66
CA PRO A 271 -17.03 -2.57 13.79
C PRO A 271 -17.38 -1.09 13.91
N GLY A 272 -18.64 -0.80 14.28
CA GLY A 272 -19.13 0.56 14.46
C GLY A 272 -19.42 1.36 13.18
N GLY A 273 -19.34 0.73 12.01
CA GLY A 273 -19.65 1.36 10.72
C GLY A 273 -18.80 2.61 10.45
N GLY A 274 -19.36 3.54 9.67
CA GLY A 274 -18.62 4.75 9.23
C GLY A 274 -18.25 5.74 10.35
N ALA A 275 -19.02 5.80 11.43
CA ALA A 275 -18.84 6.79 12.51
C ALA A 275 -17.80 6.36 13.56
N LEU A 276 -17.82 5.09 13.99
CA LEU A 276 -16.99 4.61 15.08
C LEU A 276 -15.71 3.89 14.63
N ARG A 277 -15.57 3.56 13.34
CA ARG A 277 -14.40 2.82 12.82
C ARG A 277 -13.08 3.53 13.10
N SER A 278 -13.00 4.86 12.93
CA SER A 278 -11.75 5.60 13.14
C SER A 278 -11.34 5.68 14.61
N PRO A 279 -12.22 6.01 15.58
CA PRO A 279 -11.88 5.97 17.00
C PRO A 279 -11.50 4.57 17.49
N LEU A 280 -12.24 3.53 17.10
CA LEU A 280 -11.94 2.15 17.47
C LEU A 280 -10.59 1.68 16.90
N LEU A 281 -10.29 2.06 15.66
CA LEU A 281 -8.99 1.76 15.08
C LEU A 281 -7.87 2.49 15.83
N ALA A 282 -8.03 3.78 16.14
CA ALA A 282 -7.03 4.54 16.88
C ALA A 282 -6.70 3.88 18.24
N LEU A 283 -7.71 3.37 18.94
CA LEU A 283 -7.54 2.60 20.18
C LEU A 283 -6.78 1.29 19.94
N ALA A 284 -7.19 0.51 18.94
CA ALA A 284 -6.54 -0.75 18.61
C ALA A 284 -5.06 -0.54 18.21
N MET A 285 -4.80 0.46 17.40
CA MET A 285 -3.44 0.78 16.94
C MET A 285 -2.56 1.32 18.06
N SER A 286 -3.12 2.10 18.99
CA SER A 286 -2.40 2.52 20.20
C SER A 286 -1.97 1.31 21.04
N TRP A 287 -2.84 0.31 21.15
CA TRP A 287 -2.53 -0.95 21.81
C TRP A 287 -1.41 -1.74 21.09
N PHE A 288 -1.49 -1.92 19.77
CA PHE A 288 -0.48 -2.62 18.98
C PHE A 288 0.87 -1.87 18.99
N SER A 289 0.87 -0.53 18.92
CA SER A 289 2.08 0.27 19.05
C SER A 289 2.73 0.12 20.45
N LEU A 290 1.92 -0.05 21.50
CA LEU A 290 2.41 -0.32 22.84
C LEU A 290 3.04 -1.72 22.91
N ARG A 291 2.40 -2.74 22.35
CA ARG A 291 2.95 -4.10 22.23
C ARG A 291 4.30 -4.11 21.51
N ASP A 292 4.40 -3.45 20.37
CA ASP A 292 5.66 -3.33 19.61
C ASP A 292 6.80 -2.72 20.45
N ARG A 293 6.46 -1.76 21.33
CA ARG A 293 7.45 -1.13 22.23
C ARG A 293 7.86 -2.04 23.39
N LEU A 294 6.94 -2.87 23.86
CA LEU A 294 7.17 -3.80 24.99
C LEU A 294 7.77 -5.12 24.51
N GLY A 295 7.77 -5.40 23.21
CA GLY A 295 8.28 -6.65 22.63
C GLY A 295 7.43 -7.88 22.95
N ILE A 296 6.12 -7.70 23.22
CA ILE A 296 5.13 -8.74 23.56
C ILE A 296 4.06 -8.91 22.49
#